data_9052b722433136dcc1a8e1cd6330bd86
#
_entry.id   9052b722433136dcc1a8e1cd6330bd86
#
_cell.length_a   1.000
_cell.length_b   1.000
_cell.length_c   1.000
_cell.angle_alpha   90.00
_cell.angle_beta   90.00
_cell.angle_gamma   90.00
#
_symmetry.space_group_name_H-M   'P 1'
#
loop_
_entity.id
_entity.type
_entity.pdbx_description
1 polymer ?
#
loop_
_entity_poly.entity_id
_entity_poly.type
_entity_poly.pdbx_seq_one_letter_code
_entity_poly.pdbx_strand_id
1 'polypeptide(L)'
;ITQQKEKYAAMVNPLAKGYLPHMKKLLKALLSAYPTVDGVVLDRVRYDGIEADFSDTSRRAFEHYIHHRVEKFPQDIFTWVKNDAQQWVVRPGKWYALWIEWRAKVIHDVMVALRKQVKQVRPEALFGTYTGAWYPTYYEVGVNFAHPSYHPERDFAWATPRYHTTGYMPLIDFYMAGNYYPTIEQPKNAT
;
A
#
# COMPACT_ATOMS: atom_id res chain seq x y z
N ILE A 1 20.63 -0.53 3.94
CA ILE A 1 19.30 -0.25 4.54
C ILE A 1 19.45 -0.54 6.02
N THR A 2 19.54 0.50 6.83
CA THR A 2 19.58 0.37 8.28
C THR A 2 18.21 -0.02 8.79
N GLN A 3 18.11 -1.17 9.44
CA GLN A 3 16.91 -1.51 10.21
C GLN A 3 16.74 -0.47 11.33
N GLN A 4 15.66 0.27 11.30
CA GLN A 4 15.30 1.11 12.44
C GLN A 4 14.96 0.19 13.63
N LYS A 5 15.67 0.37 14.74
CA LYS A 5 15.52 -0.47 15.93
C LYS A 5 14.22 -0.26 16.73
N GLU A 6 13.42 0.73 16.38
CA GLU A 6 12.24 1.13 17.16
C GLU A 6 10.97 1.03 16.31
N LYS A 7 10.54 -0.20 16.00
CA LYS A 7 9.24 -0.40 15.37
C LYS A 7 8.28 -1.06 16.34
N TYR A 8 7.20 -0.36 16.62
CA TYR A 8 6.14 -0.82 17.51
C TYR A 8 5.26 -1.92 16.90
N ALA A 9 5.42 -2.21 15.61
CA ALA A 9 4.65 -3.23 14.91
C ALA A 9 5.53 -4.06 13.98
N ALA A 10 5.38 -5.37 14.02
CA ALA A 10 5.93 -6.27 13.02
C ALA A 10 5.02 -6.28 11.79
N MET A 11 5.50 -5.72 10.68
CA MET A 11 4.78 -5.78 9.42
C MET A 11 5.07 -7.11 8.71
N VAL A 12 4.02 -7.76 8.23
CA VAL A 12 4.14 -9.03 7.50
C VAL A 12 4.18 -8.73 6.01
N ASN A 13 5.11 -9.39 5.30
CA ASN A 13 5.14 -9.31 3.84
C ASN A 13 3.82 -9.86 3.26
N PRO A 14 3.05 -9.04 2.49
CA PRO A 14 1.78 -9.48 1.90
C PRO A 14 1.93 -10.65 0.92
N LEU A 15 3.14 -10.88 0.40
CA LEU A 15 3.47 -12.01 -0.49
C LEU A 15 3.91 -13.28 0.28
N ALA A 16 4.01 -13.22 1.61
CA ALA A 16 4.33 -14.41 2.39
C ALA A 16 3.25 -15.49 2.19
N LYS A 17 3.67 -16.73 1.92
CA LYS A 17 2.79 -17.85 1.55
C LYS A 17 1.62 -18.07 2.51
N GLY A 18 1.82 -17.78 3.81
CA GLY A 18 0.79 -17.94 4.85
C GLY A 18 -0.11 -16.72 5.08
N TYR A 19 0.22 -15.54 4.54
CA TYR A 19 -0.45 -14.29 4.88
C TYR A 19 -1.94 -14.28 4.49
N LEU A 20 -2.25 -14.40 3.20
CA LEU A 20 -3.64 -14.38 2.75
C LEU A 20 -4.50 -15.53 3.33
N PRO A 21 -4.04 -16.79 3.39
CA PRO A 21 -4.78 -17.85 4.07
C PRO A 21 -5.08 -17.53 5.54
N HIS A 22 -4.11 -16.97 6.28
CA HIS A 22 -4.31 -16.58 7.67
C HIS A 22 -5.35 -15.46 7.80
N MET A 23 -5.23 -14.39 7.01
CA MET A 23 -6.16 -13.26 7.03
C MET A 23 -7.59 -13.68 6.67
N LYS A 24 -7.76 -14.54 5.67
CA LYS A 24 -9.07 -15.10 5.29
C LYS A 24 -9.69 -15.92 6.41
N LYS A 25 -8.89 -16.76 7.09
CA LYS A 25 -9.34 -17.55 8.26
C LYS A 25 -9.77 -16.62 9.40
N LEU A 26 -8.99 -15.57 9.68
CA LEU A 26 -9.29 -14.59 10.72
C LEU A 26 -10.61 -13.87 10.43
N LEU A 27 -10.80 -13.34 9.22
CA LEU A 27 -12.04 -12.66 8.81
C LEU A 27 -13.26 -13.59 8.91
N LYS A 28 -13.13 -14.85 8.47
CA LYS A 28 -14.19 -15.84 8.61
C LYS A 28 -14.53 -16.08 10.08
N ALA A 29 -13.53 -16.28 10.93
CA ALA A 29 -13.75 -16.52 12.37
C ALA A 29 -14.44 -15.32 13.04
N LEU A 30 -13.96 -14.10 12.76
CA LEU A 30 -14.51 -12.85 13.28
C LEU A 30 -15.99 -12.69 12.91
N LEU A 31 -16.33 -12.77 11.63
CA LEU A 31 -17.71 -12.60 11.15
C LEU A 31 -18.64 -13.72 11.64
N SER A 32 -18.12 -14.92 11.89
CA SER A 32 -18.89 -16.02 12.47
C SER A 32 -19.11 -15.85 13.96
N ALA A 33 -18.11 -15.36 14.72
CA ALA A 33 -18.20 -15.17 16.16
C ALA A 33 -19.06 -13.95 16.55
N TYR A 34 -19.13 -12.93 15.67
CA TYR A 34 -19.85 -11.70 15.92
C TYR A 34 -20.91 -11.46 14.83
N PRO A 35 -22.07 -12.14 14.89
CA PRO A 35 -23.10 -12.06 13.85
C PRO A 35 -23.79 -10.70 13.75
N THR A 36 -23.67 -9.85 14.76
CA THR A 36 -24.33 -8.54 14.85
C THR A 36 -23.48 -7.38 14.32
N VAL A 37 -22.20 -7.61 13.95
CA VAL A 37 -21.39 -6.54 13.36
C VAL A 37 -21.82 -6.26 11.92
N ASP A 38 -21.90 -4.98 11.55
CA ASP A 38 -22.32 -4.56 10.21
C ASP A 38 -21.25 -4.81 9.14
N GLY A 39 -19.98 -4.90 9.53
CA GLY A 39 -18.88 -5.09 8.60
C GLY A 39 -17.51 -5.11 9.25
N VAL A 40 -16.49 -4.97 8.43
CA VAL A 40 -15.09 -4.93 8.85
C VAL A 40 -14.37 -3.73 8.23
N VAL A 41 -13.51 -3.10 9.04
CA VAL A 41 -12.58 -2.06 8.60
C VAL A 41 -11.18 -2.64 8.64
N LEU A 42 -10.48 -2.57 7.53
CA LEU A 42 -9.07 -2.92 7.47
C LEU A 42 -8.21 -1.69 7.75
N ASP A 43 -7.45 -1.74 8.83
CA ASP A 43 -6.44 -0.73 9.16
C ASP A 43 -5.05 -1.20 8.76
N ARG A 44 -4.23 -0.27 8.27
CA ARG A 44 -2.82 -0.49 7.93
C ARG A 44 -2.55 -1.65 6.96
N VAL A 45 -3.43 -1.90 5.98
CA VAL A 45 -3.11 -2.79 4.85
C VAL A 45 -2.14 -2.07 3.92
N ARG A 46 -0.86 -2.06 4.31
CA ARG A 46 0.20 -1.29 3.64
C ARG A 46 1.57 -1.83 4.01
N TYR A 47 2.58 -1.42 3.26
CA TYR A 47 3.97 -1.54 3.68
C TYR A 47 4.29 -0.53 4.79
N ASP A 48 5.41 -0.73 5.48
CA ASP A 48 5.82 0.15 6.58
C ASP A 48 6.38 1.49 6.07
N GLY A 49 7.11 1.47 4.97
CA GLY A 49 7.70 2.65 4.33
C GLY A 49 8.19 2.32 2.93
N ILE A 50 8.85 3.28 2.30
CA ILE A 50 9.43 3.10 0.97
C ILE A 50 10.54 2.04 0.97
N GLU A 51 11.23 1.86 2.09
CA GLU A 51 12.29 0.88 2.31
C GLU A 51 11.80 -0.55 2.56
N ALA A 52 10.52 -0.77 2.67
CA ALA A 52 9.92 -2.09 2.79
C ALA A 52 9.20 -2.50 1.50
N ASP A 53 9.27 -3.73 1.02
CA ASP A 53 10.05 -4.86 1.48
C ASP A 53 11.01 -5.28 0.34
N PHE A 54 12.30 -5.42 0.64
CA PHE A 54 13.34 -5.82 -0.32
C PHE A 54 13.80 -7.26 -0.11
N SER A 55 12.90 -8.16 0.31
CA SER A 55 13.20 -9.59 0.42
C SER A 55 13.36 -10.23 -0.97
N ASP A 56 14.00 -11.40 -0.99
CA ASP A 56 14.10 -12.21 -2.21
C ASP A 56 12.73 -12.61 -2.78
N THR A 57 11.72 -12.77 -1.92
CA THR A 57 10.35 -13.05 -2.36
C THR A 57 9.79 -11.90 -3.16
N SER A 58 9.92 -10.67 -2.64
CA SER A 58 9.46 -9.46 -3.31
C SER A 58 10.26 -9.15 -4.56
N ARG A 59 11.60 -9.35 -4.53
CA ARG A 59 12.45 -9.23 -5.72
C ARG A 59 11.96 -10.13 -6.85
N ARG A 60 11.82 -11.44 -6.60
CA ARG A 60 11.38 -12.41 -7.63
C ARG A 60 9.98 -12.11 -8.16
N ALA A 61 9.06 -11.73 -7.31
CA ALA A 61 7.70 -11.36 -7.71
C ALA A 61 7.69 -10.09 -8.58
N PHE A 62 8.51 -9.11 -8.25
CA PHE A 62 8.67 -7.91 -9.06
C PHE A 62 9.33 -8.21 -10.42
N GLU A 63 10.42 -8.97 -10.44
CA GLU A 63 11.09 -9.40 -11.67
C GLU A 63 10.12 -10.17 -12.60
N HIS A 64 9.25 -11.01 -12.03
CA HIS A 64 8.18 -11.65 -12.78
C HIS A 64 7.17 -10.65 -13.35
N TYR A 65 6.78 -9.66 -12.55
CA TYR A 65 5.83 -8.61 -12.96
C TYR A 65 6.33 -7.77 -14.13
N ILE A 66 7.62 -7.38 -14.12
CA ILE A 66 8.23 -6.57 -15.18
C ILE A 66 8.77 -7.40 -16.35
N HIS A 67 8.70 -8.74 -16.27
CA HIS A 67 9.31 -9.68 -17.23
C HIS A 67 10.80 -9.41 -17.48
N HIS A 68 11.51 -8.96 -16.43
CA HIS A 68 12.91 -8.59 -16.52
C HIS A 68 13.63 -8.83 -15.19
N ARG A 69 14.93 -9.19 -15.28
CA ARG A 69 15.78 -9.36 -14.10
C ARG A 69 16.34 -8.01 -13.65
N VAL A 70 16.31 -7.74 -12.36
CA VAL A 70 16.93 -6.54 -11.77
C VAL A 70 18.37 -6.86 -11.41
N GLU A 71 19.31 -6.26 -12.16
CA GLU A 71 20.74 -6.58 -12.03
C GLU A 71 21.32 -6.12 -10.69
N LYS A 72 21.10 -4.84 -10.35
CA LYS A 72 21.58 -4.23 -9.11
C LYS A 72 20.43 -3.97 -8.15
N PHE A 73 19.94 -5.04 -7.50
CA PHE A 73 18.89 -4.92 -6.50
C PHE A 73 19.48 -4.66 -5.11
N PRO A 74 19.05 -3.65 -4.33
CA PRO A 74 17.92 -2.74 -4.59
C PRO A 74 18.28 -1.43 -5.32
N GLN A 75 19.54 -1.20 -5.73
CA GLN A 75 20.01 0.09 -6.23
C GLN A 75 19.31 0.52 -7.53
N ASP A 76 18.92 -0.43 -8.39
CA ASP A 76 18.15 -0.16 -9.61
C ASP A 76 16.68 0.25 -9.29
N ILE A 77 16.23 0.05 -8.03
CA ILE A 77 14.95 0.58 -7.54
C ILE A 77 15.17 2.00 -7.03
N PHE A 78 15.95 2.17 -5.98
CA PHE A 78 16.38 3.50 -5.50
C PHE A 78 17.62 3.41 -4.60
N THR A 79 18.22 4.56 -4.36
CA THR A 79 19.29 4.76 -3.36
C THR A 79 18.97 5.95 -2.48
N TRP A 80 19.47 5.94 -1.25
CA TRP A 80 19.45 7.11 -0.39
C TRP A 80 20.63 8.02 -0.70
N VAL A 81 20.36 9.31 -0.87
CA VAL A 81 21.39 10.35 -1.05
C VAL A 81 21.07 11.53 -0.13
N LYS A 82 22.08 12.33 0.20
CA LYS A 82 21.85 13.59 0.89
C LYS A 82 21.60 14.70 -0.13
N ASN A 83 20.56 15.50 0.11
CA ASN A 83 20.33 16.75 -0.63
C ASN A 83 21.24 17.88 -0.09
N ASP A 84 21.13 19.07 -0.67
CA ASP A 84 21.93 20.24 -0.27
C ASP A 84 21.70 20.65 1.20
N ALA A 85 20.50 20.38 1.74
CA ALA A 85 20.16 20.58 3.15
C ALA A 85 20.62 19.43 4.07
N GLN A 86 21.49 18.52 3.59
CA GLN A 86 21.98 17.33 4.31
C GLN A 86 20.88 16.35 4.76
N GLN A 87 19.68 16.44 4.20
CA GLN A 87 18.58 15.51 4.46
C GLN A 87 18.68 14.29 3.54
N TRP A 88 18.39 13.11 4.08
CA TRP A 88 18.29 11.90 3.29
C TRP A 88 17.05 11.90 2.41
N VAL A 89 17.24 11.78 1.11
CA VAL A 89 16.17 11.72 0.10
C VAL A 89 16.35 10.50 -0.81
N VAL A 90 15.23 10.02 -1.35
CA VAL A 90 15.23 8.95 -2.33
C VAL A 90 15.75 9.48 -3.67
N ARG A 91 16.79 8.83 -4.22
CA ARG A 91 17.19 8.98 -5.61
C ARG A 91 16.67 7.79 -6.40
N PRO A 92 15.65 7.99 -7.27
CA PRO A 92 15.07 6.94 -8.09
C PRO A 92 16.09 6.22 -8.96
N GLY A 93 15.99 4.91 -9.05
CA GLY A 93 16.66 4.08 -10.03
C GLY A 93 15.78 3.83 -11.27
N LYS A 94 16.30 3.08 -12.23
CA LYS A 94 15.60 2.83 -13.52
C LYS A 94 14.26 2.12 -13.37
N TRP A 95 14.06 1.37 -12.29
CA TRP A 95 12.84 0.60 -12.05
C TRP A 95 11.93 1.21 -10.97
N TYR A 96 12.24 2.40 -10.48
CA TYR A 96 11.54 3.01 -9.35
C TYR A 96 10.02 3.11 -9.55
N ALA A 97 9.59 3.76 -10.64
CA ALA A 97 8.16 3.97 -10.89
C ALA A 97 7.39 2.65 -11.05
N LEU A 98 7.99 1.65 -11.72
CA LEU A 98 7.40 0.31 -11.83
C LEU A 98 7.37 -0.45 -10.51
N TRP A 99 8.36 -0.24 -9.64
CA TRP A 99 8.35 -0.80 -8.28
C TRP A 99 7.20 -0.22 -7.44
N ILE A 100 6.99 1.10 -7.54
CA ILE A 100 5.87 1.78 -6.87
C ILE A 100 4.52 1.25 -7.40
N GLU A 101 4.35 1.15 -8.71
CA GLU A 101 3.15 0.57 -9.33
C GLU A 101 2.91 -0.88 -8.85
N TRP A 102 3.95 -1.71 -8.89
CA TRP A 102 3.85 -3.11 -8.48
C TRP A 102 3.48 -3.26 -7.00
N ARG A 103 4.05 -2.46 -6.10
CA ARG A 103 3.69 -2.48 -4.67
C ARG A 103 2.22 -2.12 -4.47
N ALA A 104 1.74 -1.09 -5.15
CA ALA A 104 0.33 -0.71 -5.11
C ALA A 104 -0.58 -1.82 -5.66
N LYS A 105 -0.15 -2.51 -6.73
CA LYS A 105 -0.85 -3.70 -7.24
C LYS A 105 -0.92 -4.83 -6.22
N VAL A 106 0.17 -5.11 -5.51
CA VAL A 106 0.17 -6.16 -4.46
C VAL A 106 -0.86 -5.84 -3.38
N ILE A 107 -0.93 -4.60 -2.90
CA ILE A 107 -1.93 -4.18 -1.92
C ILE A 107 -3.35 -4.24 -2.51
N HIS A 108 -3.56 -3.78 -3.74
CA HIS A 108 -4.83 -3.93 -4.44
C HIS A 108 -5.30 -5.39 -4.49
N ASP A 109 -4.43 -6.32 -4.87
CA ASP A 109 -4.76 -7.75 -4.97
C ASP A 109 -5.12 -8.35 -3.59
N VAL A 110 -4.45 -7.89 -2.52
CA VAL A 110 -4.82 -8.22 -1.13
C VAL A 110 -6.23 -7.73 -0.82
N MET A 111 -6.57 -6.48 -1.15
CA MET A 111 -7.90 -5.91 -0.92
C MET A 111 -8.99 -6.70 -1.67
N VAL A 112 -8.75 -7.05 -2.95
CA VAL A 112 -9.63 -7.92 -3.74
C VAL A 112 -9.88 -9.25 -3.03
N ALA A 113 -8.79 -9.90 -2.58
CA ALA A 113 -8.87 -11.22 -1.96
C ALA A 113 -9.60 -11.21 -0.61
N LEU A 114 -9.39 -10.17 0.20
CA LEU A 114 -10.03 -10.02 1.51
C LEU A 114 -11.50 -9.61 1.38
N ARG A 115 -11.84 -8.68 0.47
CA ARG A 115 -13.22 -8.35 0.14
C ARG A 115 -14.00 -9.59 -0.31
N LYS A 116 -13.44 -10.35 -1.22
CA LYS A 116 -14.05 -11.62 -1.68
C LYS A 116 -14.34 -12.55 -0.49
N GLN A 117 -13.41 -12.68 0.45
CA GLN A 117 -13.60 -13.51 1.64
C GLN A 117 -14.73 -12.99 2.53
N VAL A 118 -14.80 -11.67 2.78
CA VAL A 118 -15.87 -11.05 3.57
C VAL A 118 -17.23 -11.33 2.94
N LYS A 119 -17.37 -11.03 1.65
CA LYS A 119 -18.64 -11.22 0.92
C LYS A 119 -19.06 -12.69 0.74
N GLN A 120 -18.09 -13.62 0.75
CA GLN A 120 -18.39 -15.06 0.76
C GLN A 120 -18.93 -15.55 2.11
N VAL A 121 -18.46 -14.98 3.22
CA VAL A 121 -18.94 -15.34 4.57
C VAL A 121 -20.27 -14.67 4.87
N ARG A 122 -20.41 -13.40 4.52
CA ARG A 122 -21.59 -12.58 4.75
C ARG A 122 -21.73 -11.55 3.62
N PRO A 123 -22.62 -11.80 2.65
CA PRO A 123 -22.76 -10.92 1.46
C PRO A 123 -23.10 -9.47 1.80
N GLU A 124 -23.92 -9.23 2.85
CA GLU A 124 -24.36 -7.93 3.31
C GLU A 124 -23.32 -7.18 4.14
N ALA A 125 -22.31 -7.88 4.71
CA ALA A 125 -21.31 -7.25 5.56
C ALA A 125 -20.53 -6.17 4.79
N LEU A 126 -20.41 -4.98 5.37
CA LEU A 126 -19.64 -3.88 4.80
C LEU A 126 -18.15 -4.18 4.86
N PHE A 127 -17.45 -3.80 3.80
CA PHE A 127 -16.00 -3.89 3.70
C PHE A 127 -15.39 -2.50 3.53
N GLY A 128 -14.65 -2.04 4.51
CA GLY A 128 -14.07 -0.71 4.53
C GLY A 128 -12.57 -0.71 4.79
N THR A 129 -11.97 0.44 4.60
CA THR A 129 -10.55 0.68 4.92
C THR A 129 -10.39 1.98 5.70
N TYR A 130 -9.36 2.02 6.54
CA TYR A 130 -8.87 3.22 7.19
C TYR A 130 -7.51 3.61 6.63
N THR A 131 -7.37 4.85 6.14
CA THR A 131 -6.10 5.42 5.66
C THR A 131 -5.98 6.87 6.11
N GLY A 132 -4.77 7.44 6.04
CA GLY A 132 -4.59 8.89 6.22
C GLY A 132 -5.08 9.69 4.99
N ALA A 133 -5.33 10.98 5.19
CA ALA A 133 -5.87 11.86 4.15
C ALA A 133 -4.84 12.38 3.12
N TRP A 134 -3.56 12.07 3.28
CA TRP A 134 -2.46 12.61 2.47
C TRP A 134 -2.08 11.70 1.30
N TYR A 135 -2.94 11.62 0.30
CA TYR A 135 -2.77 10.80 -0.90
C TYR A 135 -1.38 10.93 -1.58
N PRO A 136 -0.79 12.14 -1.72
CA PRO A 136 0.46 12.33 -2.45
C PRO A 136 1.67 11.53 -1.93
N THR A 137 1.65 11.07 -0.67
CA THR A 137 2.75 10.32 -0.06
C THR A 137 2.43 8.84 0.18
N TYR A 138 1.18 8.42 -0.04
CA TYR A 138 0.75 7.03 0.24
C TYR A 138 1.35 5.98 -0.72
N TYR A 139 1.89 6.42 -1.87
CA TYR A 139 2.67 5.54 -2.74
C TYR A 139 3.89 4.95 -2.02
N GLU A 140 4.48 5.65 -1.06
CA GLU A 140 5.63 5.19 -0.26
C GLU A 140 5.31 3.93 0.56
N VAL A 141 4.05 3.76 0.93
CA VAL A 141 3.57 2.57 1.64
C VAL A 141 2.78 1.61 0.75
N GLY A 142 2.86 1.77 -0.57
CA GLY A 142 2.23 0.90 -1.56
C GLY A 142 0.71 0.96 -1.58
N VAL A 143 0.10 2.09 -1.21
CA VAL A 143 -1.35 2.25 -1.14
C VAL A 143 -1.84 3.21 -2.19
N ASN A 144 -2.79 2.76 -3.01
CA ASN A 144 -3.56 3.60 -3.92
C ASN A 144 -5.06 3.48 -3.58
N PHE A 145 -5.54 4.36 -2.71
CA PHE A 145 -6.96 4.37 -2.32
C PHE A 145 -7.84 5.20 -3.26
N ALA A 146 -7.30 5.71 -4.36
CA ALA A 146 -8.06 6.46 -5.35
C ALA A 146 -9.00 5.56 -6.18
N HIS A 147 -9.95 6.19 -6.86
CA HIS A 147 -10.72 5.54 -7.90
C HIS A 147 -9.86 5.37 -9.17
N PRO A 148 -9.97 4.25 -9.93
CA PRO A 148 -9.18 4.03 -11.14
C PRO A 148 -9.38 5.07 -12.25
N SER A 149 -10.41 5.90 -12.20
CA SER A 149 -10.59 7.02 -13.13
C SER A 149 -9.72 8.24 -12.80
N TYR A 150 -9.12 8.30 -11.62
CA TYR A 150 -8.12 9.31 -11.29
C TYR A 150 -6.76 8.86 -11.83
N HIS A 151 -6.09 9.74 -12.57
CA HIS A 151 -4.84 9.48 -13.27
C HIS A 151 -3.67 10.20 -12.59
N PRO A 152 -3.04 9.60 -11.56
CA PRO A 152 -1.99 10.24 -10.76
C PRO A 152 -0.75 10.65 -11.58
N GLU A 153 -0.49 9.99 -12.72
CA GLU A 153 0.62 10.32 -13.60
C GLU A 153 0.55 11.73 -14.20
N ARG A 154 -0.62 12.37 -14.14
CA ARG A 154 -0.81 13.77 -14.59
C ARG A 154 -0.29 14.77 -13.56
N ASP A 155 -0.25 14.37 -12.29
CA ASP A 155 0.07 15.25 -11.17
C ASP A 155 1.41 14.86 -10.52
N PHE A 156 1.83 13.59 -10.64
CA PHE A 156 2.96 13.03 -9.90
C PHE A 156 3.93 12.28 -10.80
N ALA A 157 5.18 12.75 -10.88
CA ALA A 157 6.25 12.16 -11.69
C ALA A 157 6.65 10.73 -11.28
N TRP A 158 6.33 10.30 -10.05
CA TRP A 158 6.60 8.94 -9.60
C TRP A 158 5.59 7.92 -10.14
N ALA A 159 4.43 8.34 -10.64
CA ALA A 159 3.38 7.45 -11.11
C ALA A 159 3.61 7.04 -12.58
N THR A 160 3.43 5.76 -12.85
CA THR A 160 3.39 5.26 -14.24
C THR A 160 2.01 5.52 -14.87
N PRO A 161 1.88 5.49 -16.20
CA PRO A 161 0.57 5.57 -16.87
C PRO A 161 -0.44 4.50 -16.44
N ARG A 162 0.02 3.39 -15.88
CA ARG A 162 -0.83 2.29 -15.41
C ARG A 162 -1.10 2.32 -13.91
N TYR A 163 -0.45 3.20 -13.15
CA TYR A 163 -0.61 3.27 -11.69
C TYR A 163 -2.07 3.40 -11.26
N HIS A 164 -2.89 4.16 -12.01
CA HIS A 164 -4.32 4.34 -11.72
C HIS A 164 -5.09 3.01 -11.62
N THR A 165 -4.66 1.95 -12.35
CA THR A 165 -5.34 0.65 -12.34
C THR A 165 -5.21 -0.09 -11.00
N THR A 166 -4.30 0.33 -10.14
CA THR A 166 -4.10 -0.22 -8.80
C THR A 166 -5.02 0.42 -7.75
N GLY A 167 -5.83 1.39 -8.16
CA GLY A 167 -6.78 2.07 -7.28
C GLY A 167 -7.87 1.12 -6.79
N TYR A 168 -8.11 1.09 -5.47
CA TYR A 168 -9.04 0.15 -4.88
C TYR A 168 -10.33 0.77 -4.32
N MET A 169 -10.59 2.06 -4.56
CA MET A 169 -11.84 2.70 -4.11
C MET A 169 -13.11 1.90 -4.47
N PRO A 170 -13.25 1.31 -5.68
CA PRO A 170 -14.44 0.52 -6.03
C PRO A 170 -14.60 -0.77 -5.23
N LEU A 171 -13.56 -1.20 -4.52
CA LEU A 171 -13.60 -2.43 -3.73
C LEU A 171 -14.17 -2.22 -2.32
N ILE A 172 -14.33 -0.99 -1.87
CA ILE A 172 -14.76 -0.68 -0.50
C ILE A 172 -16.17 -0.13 -0.50
N ASP A 173 -16.96 -0.52 0.51
CA ASP A 173 -18.32 -0.06 0.72
C ASP A 173 -18.33 1.25 1.52
N PHE A 174 -17.27 1.50 2.32
CA PHE A 174 -17.05 2.78 3.01
C PHE A 174 -15.57 3.06 3.27
N TYR A 175 -15.23 4.33 3.39
CA TYR A 175 -13.88 4.83 3.55
C TYR A 175 -13.76 5.67 4.82
N MET A 176 -12.75 5.38 5.65
CA MET A 176 -12.43 6.17 6.83
C MET A 176 -11.12 6.93 6.58
N ALA A 177 -11.20 8.25 6.52
CA ALA A 177 -10.02 9.11 6.39
C ALA A 177 -9.52 9.59 7.74
N GLY A 178 -8.26 9.33 8.06
CA GLY A 178 -7.57 9.85 9.22
C GLY A 178 -7.11 11.28 8.99
N ASN A 179 -7.87 12.27 9.44
CA ASN A 179 -7.55 13.67 9.36
C ASN A 179 -6.90 14.16 10.67
N TYR A 180 -5.58 14.06 10.75
CA TYR A 180 -4.82 14.45 11.96
C TYR A 180 -4.24 15.87 11.84
N TYR A 181 -4.99 16.78 11.23
CA TYR A 181 -4.57 18.17 11.10
C TYR A 181 -4.96 18.97 12.35
N PRO A 182 -4.03 19.78 12.89
CA PRO A 182 -4.31 20.59 14.08
C PRO A 182 -5.25 21.77 13.82
N THR A 183 -5.49 22.11 12.53
CA THR A 183 -6.34 23.20 12.09
C THR A 183 -7.26 22.76 10.96
N ILE A 184 -8.44 23.39 10.84
CA ILE A 184 -9.39 23.15 9.75
C ILE A 184 -8.87 23.78 8.43
N GLU A 185 -8.09 24.85 8.54
CA GLU A 185 -7.50 25.54 7.39
C GLU A 185 -6.06 25.09 7.17
N GLN A 186 -5.70 24.81 5.92
CA GLN A 186 -4.32 24.53 5.56
C GLN A 186 -3.47 25.78 5.81
N PRO A 187 -2.38 25.73 6.59
CA PRO A 187 -1.47 26.86 6.71
C PRO A 187 -0.99 27.29 5.33
N LYS A 188 -0.99 28.60 5.05
CA LYS A 188 -0.60 29.17 3.75
C LYS A 188 0.80 28.76 3.24
N ASN A 189 1.61 28.11 4.07
CA ASN A 189 2.99 27.67 3.81
C ASN A 189 3.21 26.17 3.98
N ALA A 190 2.16 25.35 4.03
CA ALA A 190 2.29 23.88 4.03
C ALA A 190 2.38 23.38 2.59
N THR A 191 3.60 23.34 2.05
CA THR A 191 3.95 22.64 0.81
C THR A 191 4.49 21.25 1.11
#